data_2a6e3b03e10f9b4eab98f5468bb4edba
#
_entry.id   2a6e3b03e10f9b4eab98f5468bb4edba
#
_cell.length_a   1.000
_cell.length_b   1.000
_cell.length_c   1.000
_cell.angle_alpha   90.00
_cell.angle_beta   90.00
_cell.angle_gamma   90.00
#
_symmetry.space_group_name_H-M   'P 1'
#
loop_
_entity.id
_entity.type
_entity.pdbx_description
1 polymer ?
#
loop_
_entity_poly.entity_id
_entity_poly.type
_entity_poly.pdbx_seq_one_letter_code
_entity_poly.pdbx_strand_id
1 'polypeptide(L)'
;ATREAPPANVDALSVDQLLAEARTAMNEQRLVAPAGNNAFEFYLKVLEKQPGNQVAVDALRETFPFGANSAEQAINQRDFSDAQRQIDLLAKADPANYTLTILRSKLDAQRKLQDREQQLAADKEKQAQLAAQKAAADKVEADRQAELKTQQAAAEQARLAQQARQAQQQQAEAARQPQAAPAA
;
A
#
# COMPACT_ATOMS: atom_id res chain seq x y z
N ALA A 1 36.23 -4.60 -2.19
CA ALA A 1 35.04 -5.33 -2.62
C ALA A 1 34.42 -5.95 -1.37
N THR A 2 33.28 -5.47 -0.94
CA THR A 2 32.51 -6.02 0.18
C THR A 2 32.06 -7.43 -0.20
N ARG A 3 32.30 -8.37 0.69
CA ARG A 3 31.91 -9.77 0.51
C ARG A 3 30.41 -9.91 0.74
N GLU A 4 29.66 -9.87 -0.32
CA GLU A 4 28.17 -9.81 -0.28
C GLU A 4 27.53 -11.17 0.06
N ALA A 5 28.23 -12.27 -0.19
CA ALA A 5 27.74 -13.61 0.12
C ALA A 5 28.32 -14.14 1.44
N PRO A 6 27.49 -14.79 2.30
CA PRO A 6 28.00 -15.44 3.50
C PRO A 6 28.97 -16.56 3.15
N PRO A 7 29.92 -16.90 4.03
CA PRO A 7 30.76 -18.07 3.83
C PRO A 7 29.90 -19.33 3.74
N ALA A 8 30.26 -20.23 2.84
CA ALA A 8 29.57 -21.50 2.69
C ALA A 8 29.62 -22.28 4.02
N ASN A 9 28.47 -22.69 4.52
CA ASN A 9 28.34 -23.55 5.69
C ASN A 9 28.95 -22.95 6.99
N VAL A 10 28.42 -21.82 7.46
CA VAL A 10 28.86 -21.12 8.70
C VAL A 10 28.86 -22.05 9.92
N ASP A 11 27.93 -23.01 9.99
CA ASP A 11 27.85 -23.94 11.11
C ASP A 11 29.03 -24.91 11.19
N ALA A 12 29.69 -25.18 10.09
CA ALA A 12 30.89 -26.05 10.02
C ALA A 12 32.18 -25.32 10.33
N LEU A 13 32.16 -23.97 10.42
CA LEU A 13 33.37 -23.20 10.72
C LEU A 13 33.87 -23.46 12.17
N SER A 14 35.18 -23.52 12.36
CA SER A 14 35.77 -23.54 13.67
C SER A 14 35.63 -22.19 14.38
N VAL A 15 35.87 -22.15 15.69
CA VAL A 15 35.90 -20.90 16.49
C VAL A 15 36.86 -19.89 15.90
N ASP A 16 38.09 -20.33 15.53
CA ASP A 16 39.09 -19.44 14.93
C ASP A 16 38.68 -18.88 13.58
N GLN A 17 38.04 -19.71 12.75
CA GLN A 17 37.48 -19.28 11.47
C GLN A 17 36.33 -18.28 11.65
N LEU A 18 35.41 -18.53 12.59
CA LEU A 18 34.35 -17.61 12.92
C LEU A 18 34.87 -16.27 13.46
N LEU A 19 35.91 -16.28 14.31
CA LEU A 19 36.56 -15.06 14.78
C LEU A 19 37.23 -14.29 13.63
N ALA A 20 37.81 -14.99 12.66
CA ALA A 20 38.38 -14.35 11.46
C ALA A 20 37.32 -13.71 10.57
N GLU A 21 36.21 -14.41 10.31
CA GLU A 21 35.06 -13.87 9.57
C GLU A 21 34.41 -12.67 10.29
N ALA A 22 34.28 -12.75 11.62
CA ALA A 22 33.77 -11.64 12.44
C ALA A 22 34.64 -10.39 12.32
N ARG A 23 35.97 -10.54 12.40
CA ARG A 23 36.91 -9.41 12.22
C ARG A 23 36.86 -8.83 10.83
N THR A 24 36.75 -9.66 9.79
CA THR A 24 36.56 -9.22 8.42
C THR A 24 35.26 -8.40 8.28
N ALA A 25 34.18 -8.92 8.83
CA ALA A 25 32.89 -8.22 8.84
C ALA A 25 32.97 -6.88 9.59
N MET A 26 33.68 -6.83 10.72
CA MET A 26 33.94 -5.58 11.46
C MET A 26 34.69 -4.56 10.61
N ASN A 27 35.76 -4.97 9.95
CA ASN A 27 36.57 -4.09 9.10
C ASN A 27 35.77 -3.55 7.89
N GLU A 28 34.85 -4.33 7.41
CA GLU A 28 33.94 -3.96 6.31
C GLU A 28 32.65 -3.25 6.79
N GLN A 29 32.57 -2.92 8.09
CA GLN A 29 31.41 -2.26 8.73
C GLN A 29 30.10 -3.04 8.62
N ARG A 30 30.18 -4.34 8.37
CA ARG A 30 29.04 -5.26 8.39
C ARG A 30 28.77 -5.74 9.81
N LEU A 31 28.22 -4.85 10.66
CA LEU A 31 28.04 -5.14 12.08
C LEU A 31 26.84 -6.06 12.32
N VAL A 32 25.65 -5.65 11.89
CA VAL A 32 24.37 -6.36 12.09
C VAL A 32 23.65 -6.63 10.78
N ALA A 33 24.19 -6.20 9.67
CA ALA A 33 23.67 -6.39 8.30
C ALA A 33 24.87 -6.64 7.34
N PRO A 34 24.66 -7.35 6.20
CA PRO A 34 23.42 -8.06 5.83
C PRO A 34 23.16 -9.30 6.70
N ALA A 35 21.93 -9.83 6.63
CA ALA A 35 21.58 -11.06 7.35
C ALA A 35 22.47 -12.24 6.92
N GLY A 36 22.90 -13.05 7.87
CA GLY A 36 23.75 -14.21 7.62
C GLY A 36 25.24 -13.91 7.37
N ASN A 37 25.63 -12.64 7.26
CA ASN A 37 27.00 -12.26 6.90
C ASN A 37 27.44 -10.96 7.61
N ASN A 38 27.38 -10.96 8.94
CA ASN A 38 27.74 -9.81 9.75
C ASN A 38 28.47 -10.22 11.04
N ALA A 39 29.18 -9.27 11.64
CA ALA A 39 29.99 -9.49 12.80
C ALA A 39 29.23 -10.06 14.00
N PHE A 40 28.03 -9.54 14.28
CA PHE A 40 27.21 -10.01 15.42
C PHE A 40 26.85 -11.47 15.28
N GLU A 41 26.41 -11.91 14.11
CA GLU A 41 26.05 -13.31 13.86
C GLU A 41 27.26 -14.24 14.01
N PHE A 42 28.43 -13.84 13.51
CA PHE A 42 29.65 -14.63 13.67
C PHE A 42 30.10 -14.70 15.13
N TYR A 43 30.13 -13.60 15.88
CA TYR A 43 30.46 -13.61 17.29
C TYR A 43 29.45 -14.41 18.14
N LEU A 44 28.16 -14.29 17.86
CA LEU A 44 27.16 -15.10 18.54
C LEU A 44 27.37 -16.60 18.26
N LYS A 45 27.75 -16.95 17.03
CA LYS A 45 28.10 -18.33 16.66
C LYS A 45 29.34 -18.83 17.39
N VAL A 46 30.31 -17.95 17.64
CA VAL A 46 31.44 -18.27 18.52
C VAL A 46 30.97 -18.62 19.92
N LEU A 47 30.03 -17.83 20.49
CA LEU A 47 29.52 -18.07 21.84
C LEU A 47 28.65 -19.33 21.93
N GLU A 48 27.99 -19.73 20.84
CA GLU A 48 27.29 -21.03 20.77
C GLU A 48 28.27 -22.21 20.88
N LYS A 49 29.43 -22.12 20.22
CA LYS A 49 30.45 -23.16 20.22
C LYS A 49 31.34 -23.12 21.46
N GLN A 50 31.63 -21.93 21.93
CA GLN A 50 32.52 -21.67 23.10
C GLN A 50 31.88 -20.60 23.99
N PRO A 51 30.95 -21.00 24.88
CA PRO A 51 30.36 -20.09 25.86
C PRO A 51 31.44 -19.42 26.71
N GLY A 52 31.35 -18.09 26.83
CA GLY A 52 32.34 -17.32 27.60
C GLY A 52 33.62 -16.97 26.84
N ASN A 53 33.68 -17.17 25.52
CA ASN A 53 34.79 -16.65 24.72
C ASN A 53 34.88 -15.14 24.87
N GLN A 54 35.94 -14.67 25.55
CA GLN A 54 36.08 -13.28 25.96
C GLN A 54 36.21 -12.33 24.77
N VAL A 55 36.86 -12.77 23.69
CA VAL A 55 36.98 -11.95 22.46
C VAL A 55 35.61 -11.66 21.86
N ALA A 56 34.74 -12.66 21.79
CA ALA A 56 33.37 -12.49 21.27
C ALA A 56 32.49 -11.65 22.22
N VAL A 57 32.58 -11.88 23.53
CA VAL A 57 31.84 -11.11 24.54
C VAL A 57 32.21 -9.62 24.48
N ASP A 58 33.51 -9.31 24.47
CA ASP A 58 33.98 -7.92 24.46
C ASP A 58 33.65 -7.23 23.13
N ALA A 59 33.82 -7.90 22.00
CA ALA A 59 33.48 -7.36 20.68
C ALA A 59 31.98 -7.04 20.58
N LEU A 60 31.08 -7.94 21.04
CA LEU A 60 29.65 -7.69 21.04
C LEU A 60 29.24 -6.52 21.94
N ARG A 61 29.88 -6.40 23.10
CA ARG A 61 29.66 -5.28 24.03
C ARG A 61 30.09 -3.93 23.43
N GLU A 62 31.29 -3.88 22.85
CA GLU A 62 31.83 -2.65 22.25
C GLU A 62 31.04 -2.21 21.02
N THR A 63 30.56 -3.16 20.23
CA THR A 63 29.85 -2.85 18.99
C THR A 63 28.32 -2.70 19.16
N PHE A 64 27.78 -3.04 20.33
CA PHE A 64 26.34 -2.95 20.60
C PHE A 64 25.73 -1.56 20.28
N PRO A 65 26.32 -0.43 20.68
CA PRO A 65 25.76 0.89 20.36
C PRO A 65 25.67 1.15 18.85
N PHE A 66 26.62 0.67 18.07
CA PHE A 66 26.63 0.81 16.61
C PHE A 66 25.55 -0.08 15.97
N GLY A 67 25.37 -1.30 16.47
CA GLY A 67 24.27 -2.17 16.06
C GLY A 67 22.90 -1.57 16.39
N ALA A 68 22.75 -0.97 17.56
CA ALA A 68 21.53 -0.27 17.97
C ALA A 68 21.21 0.91 17.04
N ASN A 69 22.22 1.69 16.67
CA ASN A 69 22.07 2.78 15.71
C ASN A 69 21.65 2.27 14.32
N SER A 70 22.22 1.16 13.87
CA SER A 70 21.81 0.52 12.60
C SER A 70 20.34 0.08 12.63
N ALA A 71 19.89 -0.54 13.73
CA ALA A 71 18.49 -0.91 13.90
C ALA A 71 17.56 0.32 13.91
N GLU A 72 17.98 1.40 14.54
CA GLU A 72 17.23 2.66 14.52
C GLU A 72 17.12 3.25 13.11
N GLN A 73 18.20 3.20 12.33
CA GLN A 73 18.19 3.62 10.93
C GLN A 73 17.22 2.78 10.08
N ALA A 74 17.19 1.45 10.27
CA ALA A 74 16.22 0.58 9.60
C ALA A 74 14.76 0.94 9.96
N ILE A 75 14.49 1.28 11.23
CA ILE A 75 13.17 1.80 11.65
C ILE A 75 12.82 3.09 10.90
N ASN A 76 13.74 4.04 10.84
CA ASN A 76 13.53 5.33 10.18
C ASN A 76 13.33 5.20 8.67
N GLN A 77 13.96 4.20 8.05
CA GLN A 77 13.78 3.85 6.63
C GLN A 77 12.51 3.05 6.37
N ARG A 78 11.75 2.71 7.42
CA ARG A 78 10.56 1.87 7.38
C ARG A 78 10.83 0.42 6.91
N ASP A 79 12.06 -0.02 6.99
CA ASP A 79 12.43 -1.44 6.83
C ASP A 79 12.21 -2.17 8.16
N PHE A 80 10.94 -2.37 8.48
CA PHE A 80 10.54 -2.94 9.78
C PHE A 80 10.92 -4.41 9.93
N SER A 81 11.05 -5.12 8.82
CA SER A 81 11.50 -6.52 8.82
C SER A 81 12.97 -6.62 9.23
N ASP A 82 13.82 -5.81 8.62
CA ASP A 82 15.24 -5.80 8.94
C ASP A 82 15.49 -5.17 10.33
N ALA A 83 14.76 -4.12 10.69
CA ALA A 83 14.81 -3.55 12.04
C ALA A 83 14.50 -4.58 13.12
N GLN A 84 13.42 -5.36 12.95
CA GLN A 84 13.07 -6.43 13.90
C GLN A 84 14.18 -7.47 13.99
N ARG A 85 14.71 -7.94 12.85
CA ARG A 85 15.82 -8.89 12.80
C ARG A 85 17.04 -8.38 13.55
N GLN A 86 17.42 -7.12 13.34
CA GLN A 86 18.58 -6.49 14.00
C GLN A 86 18.34 -6.36 15.51
N ILE A 87 17.15 -5.97 15.95
CA ILE A 87 16.78 -5.90 17.37
C ILE A 87 16.87 -7.28 18.02
N ASP A 88 16.37 -8.32 17.36
CA ASP A 88 16.44 -9.70 17.87
C ASP A 88 17.87 -10.20 17.95
N LEU A 89 18.73 -9.82 17.00
CA LEU A 89 20.15 -10.13 17.01
C LEU A 89 20.86 -9.44 18.19
N LEU A 90 20.59 -8.17 18.43
CA LEU A 90 21.09 -7.42 19.60
C LEU A 90 20.62 -8.02 20.91
N ALA A 91 19.36 -8.49 20.98
CA ALA A 91 18.81 -9.14 22.17
C ALA A 91 19.48 -10.47 22.49
N LYS A 92 20.02 -11.18 21.49
CA LYS A 92 20.82 -12.38 21.73
C LYS A 92 22.19 -12.05 22.35
N ALA A 93 22.75 -10.89 22.01
CA ALA A 93 24.03 -10.44 22.55
C ALA A 93 23.89 -9.90 23.98
N ASP A 94 22.87 -9.10 24.26
CA ASP A 94 22.60 -8.51 25.58
C ASP A 94 21.07 -8.34 25.79
N PRO A 95 20.38 -9.37 26.28
CA PRO A 95 18.94 -9.34 26.43
C PRO A 95 18.42 -8.34 27.47
N ALA A 96 19.27 -7.94 28.42
CA ALA A 96 18.93 -7.01 29.49
C ALA A 96 19.17 -5.54 29.13
N ASN A 97 19.67 -5.25 27.94
CA ASN A 97 20.02 -3.91 27.54
C ASN A 97 18.78 -3.03 27.37
N TYR A 98 18.73 -1.92 28.09
CA TYR A 98 17.60 -0.99 28.07
C TYR A 98 17.32 -0.39 26.68
N THR A 99 18.34 -0.24 25.85
CA THR A 99 18.21 0.27 24.47
C THR A 99 17.24 -0.59 23.64
N LEU A 100 17.17 -1.90 23.90
CA LEU A 100 16.22 -2.80 23.23
C LEU A 100 14.76 -2.40 23.48
N THR A 101 14.44 -1.96 24.70
CA THR A 101 13.11 -1.47 25.04
C THR A 101 12.74 -0.24 24.22
N ILE A 102 13.70 0.69 24.08
CA ILE A 102 13.53 1.90 23.28
C ILE A 102 13.33 1.56 21.80
N LEU A 103 14.19 0.70 21.24
CA LEU A 103 14.10 0.30 19.83
C LEU A 103 12.78 -0.41 19.51
N ARG A 104 12.36 -1.35 20.36
CA ARG A 104 11.07 -2.05 20.22
C ARG A 104 9.89 -1.08 20.26
N SER A 105 9.91 -0.14 21.21
CA SER A 105 8.86 0.88 21.32
C SER A 105 8.81 1.79 20.08
N LYS A 106 9.96 2.21 19.55
CA LYS A 106 10.03 2.99 18.31
C LYS A 106 9.51 2.19 17.11
N LEU A 107 9.90 0.93 16.99
CA LEU A 107 9.45 0.05 15.91
C LEU A 107 7.92 -0.11 15.92
N ASP A 108 7.35 -0.38 17.09
CA ASP A 108 5.90 -0.52 17.25
C ASP A 108 5.15 0.77 16.91
N ALA A 109 5.68 1.92 17.34
CA ALA A 109 5.09 3.21 17.04
C ALA A 109 5.08 3.51 15.53
N GLN A 110 6.18 3.21 14.84
CA GLN A 110 6.30 3.42 13.39
C GLN A 110 5.42 2.44 12.59
N ARG A 111 5.31 1.19 13.02
CA ARG A 111 4.38 0.21 12.42
C ARG A 111 2.93 0.69 12.53
N LYS A 112 2.51 1.11 13.73
CA LYS A 112 1.14 1.65 13.95
C LYS A 112 0.87 2.89 13.11
N LEU A 113 1.86 3.76 12.92
CA LEU A 113 1.73 4.93 12.06
C LEU A 113 1.52 4.51 10.60
N GLN A 114 2.32 3.57 10.10
CA GLN A 114 2.19 3.05 8.74
C GLN A 114 0.83 2.39 8.51
N ASP A 115 0.37 1.56 9.45
CA ASP A 115 -0.93 0.90 9.36
C ASP A 115 -2.07 1.92 9.27
N ARG A 116 -1.98 3.00 10.08
CA ARG A 116 -2.96 4.09 10.04
C ARG A 116 -2.94 4.85 8.72
N GLU A 117 -1.75 5.14 8.18
CA GLU A 117 -1.59 5.78 6.87
C GLU A 117 -2.21 4.93 5.75
N GLN A 118 -1.97 3.63 5.77
CA GLN A 118 -2.55 2.68 4.80
C GLN A 118 -4.08 2.61 4.92
N GLN A 119 -4.60 2.59 6.14
CA GLN A 119 -6.04 2.55 6.39
C GLN A 119 -6.73 3.82 5.90
N LEU A 120 -6.15 5.00 6.18
CA LEU A 120 -6.66 6.28 5.67
C LEU A 120 -6.61 6.36 4.14
N ALA A 121 -5.56 5.82 3.51
CA ALA A 121 -5.47 5.76 2.05
C ALA A 121 -6.54 4.86 1.44
N ALA A 122 -6.76 3.68 2.02
CA ALA A 122 -7.79 2.74 1.60
C ALA A 122 -9.21 3.32 1.77
N ASP A 123 -9.47 4.01 2.88
CA ASP A 123 -10.77 4.66 3.11
C ASP A 123 -11.03 5.79 2.12
N LYS A 124 -10.03 6.60 1.79
CA LYS A 124 -10.14 7.65 0.76
C LYS A 124 -10.42 7.06 -0.62
N GLU A 125 -9.73 5.98 -0.98
CA GLU A 125 -9.97 5.29 -2.25
C GLU A 125 -11.39 4.74 -2.33
N LYS A 126 -11.86 4.08 -1.26
CA LYS A 126 -13.22 3.57 -1.17
C LYS A 126 -14.27 4.68 -1.31
N GLN A 127 -14.06 5.82 -0.64
CA GLN A 127 -14.94 6.98 -0.76
C GLN A 127 -14.95 7.55 -2.18
N ALA A 128 -13.79 7.64 -2.84
CA ALA A 128 -13.69 8.09 -4.22
C ALA A 128 -14.43 7.14 -5.19
N GLN A 129 -14.31 5.82 -5.00
CA GLN A 129 -15.03 4.83 -5.79
C GLN A 129 -16.55 4.95 -5.61
N LEU A 130 -17.03 5.10 -4.37
CA LEU A 130 -18.45 5.30 -4.08
C LEU A 130 -19.00 6.60 -4.70
N ALA A 131 -18.24 7.68 -4.62
CA ALA A 131 -18.60 8.95 -5.25
C ALA A 131 -18.67 8.84 -6.77
N ALA A 132 -17.71 8.16 -7.39
CA ALA A 132 -17.69 7.91 -8.83
C ALA A 132 -18.89 7.03 -9.27
N GLN A 133 -19.21 5.99 -8.53
CA GLN A 133 -20.38 5.13 -8.80
C GLN A 133 -21.68 5.93 -8.70
N LYS A 134 -21.82 6.77 -7.68
CA LYS A 134 -22.99 7.64 -7.51
C LYS A 134 -23.11 8.63 -8.67
N ALA A 135 -22.02 9.30 -9.03
CA ALA A 135 -22.02 10.25 -10.16
C ALA A 135 -22.38 9.57 -11.49
N ALA A 136 -21.91 8.33 -11.71
CA ALA A 136 -22.27 7.56 -12.89
C ALA A 136 -23.76 7.18 -12.90
N ALA A 137 -24.32 6.77 -11.76
CA ALA A 137 -25.73 6.47 -11.62
C ALA A 137 -26.62 7.71 -11.83
N ASP A 138 -26.25 8.84 -11.24
CA ASP A 138 -26.96 10.11 -11.39
C ASP A 138 -26.95 10.57 -12.85
N LYS A 139 -25.84 10.36 -13.57
CA LYS A 139 -25.74 10.68 -14.99
C LYS A 139 -26.68 9.80 -15.84
N VAL A 140 -26.70 8.49 -15.60
CA VAL A 140 -27.61 7.56 -16.32
C VAL A 140 -29.05 7.94 -16.08
N GLU A 141 -29.43 8.31 -14.87
CA GLU A 141 -30.79 8.74 -14.57
C GLU A 141 -31.13 10.07 -15.25
N ALA A 142 -30.21 11.03 -15.27
CA ALA A 142 -30.38 12.30 -15.99
C ALA A 142 -30.55 12.09 -17.51
N ASP A 143 -29.74 11.23 -18.11
CA ASP A 143 -29.82 10.89 -19.53
C ASP A 143 -31.17 10.22 -19.87
N ARG A 144 -31.61 9.31 -19.02
CA ARG A 144 -32.91 8.66 -19.16
C ARG A 144 -34.09 9.65 -19.08
N GLN A 145 -34.02 10.58 -18.12
CA GLN A 145 -35.08 11.62 -18.01
C GLN A 145 -35.06 12.58 -19.20
N ALA A 146 -33.90 12.93 -19.74
CA ALA A 146 -33.79 13.73 -20.94
C ALA A 146 -34.40 13.02 -22.16
N GLU A 147 -34.13 11.73 -22.32
CA GLU A 147 -34.68 10.91 -23.38
C GLU A 147 -36.21 10.83 -23.29
N LEU A 148 -36.75 10.58 -22.10
CA LEU A 148 -38.21 10.56 -21.86
C LEU A 148 -38.89 11.90 -22.22
N LYS A 149 -38.27 13.03 -21.84
CA LYS A 149 -38.78 14.37 -22.22
C LYS A 149 -38.79 14.59 -23.75
N THR A 150 -37.72 14.12 -24.41
CA THR A 150 -37.61 14.22 -25.87
C THR A 150 -38.69 13.38 -26.55
N GLN A 151 -38.92 12.15 -26.07
CA GLN A 151 -39.97 11.27 -26.60
C GLN A 151 -41.36 11.87 -26.38
N GLN A 152 -41.64 12.44 -25.19
CA GLN A 152 -42.92 13.10 -24.90
C GLN A 152 -43.15 14.32 -25.81
N ALA A 153 -42.12 15.16 -26.02
CA ALA A 153 -42.22 16.31 -26.91
C ALA A 153 -42.47 15.89 -28.36
N ALA A 154 -41.78 14.83 -28.84
CA ALA A 154 -42.00 14.29 -30.17
C ALA A 154 -43.41 13.72 -30.34
N ALA A 155 -43.91 13.00 -29.34
CA ALA A 155 -45.30 12.46 -29.35
C ALA A 155 -46.34 13.58 -29.36
N GLU A 156 -46.14 14.64 -28.61
CA GLU A 156 -47.03 15.81 -28.60
C GLU A 156 -47.05 16.53 -29.95
N GLN A 157 -45.87 16.76 -30.54
CA GLN A 157 -45.77 17.35 -31.90
C GLN A 157 -46.46 16.47 -32.95
N ALA A 158 -46.29 15.15 -32.89
CA ALA A 158 -46.96 14.23 -33.80
C ALA A 158 -48.49 14.30 -33.64
N ARG A 159 -49.00 14.39 -32.40
CA ARG A 159 -50.43 14.55 -32.10
C ARG A 159 -50.98 15.86 -32.67
N LEU A 160 -50.27 16.98 -32.47
CA LEU A 160 -50.68 18.29 -33.01
C LEU A 160 -50.66 18.29 -34.54
N ALA A 161 -49.65 17.72 -35.18
CA ALA A 161 -49.61 17.58 -36.64
C ALA A 161 -50.75 16.71 -37.18
N GLN A 162 -51.12 15.66 -36.48
CA GLN A 162 -52.24 14.81 -36.85
C GLN A 162 -53.59 15.55 -36.73
N GLN A 163 -53.78 16.32 -35.67
CA GLN A 163 -55.00 17.18 -35.51
C GLN A 163 -55.06 18.25 -36.61
N ALA A 164 -53.93 18.90 -36.94
CA ALA A 164 -53.88 19.87 -38.00
C ALA A 164 -54.23 19.27 -39.37
N ARG A 165 -53.75 18.05 -39.68
CA ARG A 165 -54.15 17.32 -40.91
C ARG A 165 -55.61 16.98 -40.95
N GLN A 166 -56.21 16.52 -39.85
CA GLN A 166 -57.63 16.21 -39.74
C GLN A 166 -58.48 17.48 -39.94
N ALA A 167 -58.07 18.61 -39.32
CA ALA A 167 -58.80 19.89 -39.53
C ALA A 167 -58.69 20.37 -40.96
N GLN A 168 -57.62 20.24 -41.65
CA GLN A 168 -57.47 20.55 -43.09
C GLN A 168 -58.31 19.66 -43.94
N GLN A 169 -58.45 18.36 -43.68
CA GLN A 169 -59.27 17.43 -44.39
C GLN A 169 -60.78 17.80 -44.22
N GLN A 170 -61.19 18.10 -42.99
CA GLN A 170 -62.58 18.52 -42.73
C GLN A 170 -62.91 19.82 -43.46
N GLN A 171 -62.02 20.81 -43.48
CA GLN A 171 -62.21 22.04 -44.23
C GLN A 171 -62.29 21.81 -45.74
N ALA A 172 -61.47 20.91 -46.29
CA ALA A 172 -61.51 20.58 -47.72
C ALA A 172 -62.74 19.78 -48.07
N GLU A 173 -63.24 18.97 -47.19
CA GLU A 173 -64.51 18.21 -47.39
C GLU A 173 -65.73 19.14 -47.30
N ALA A 174 -65.75 20.08 -46.37
CA ALA A 174 -66.83 21.12 -46.29
C ALA A 174 -66.81 22.04 -47.49
N ALA A 175 -65.65 22.37 -48.07
CA ALA A 175 -65.56 23.16 -49.31
C ALA A 175 -66.02 22.43 -50.59
N ARG A 176 -66.17 21.09 -50.54
CA ARG A 176 -66.61 20.25 -51.65
C ARG A 176 -68.14 19.97 -51.65
N GLN A 177 -68.85 20.31 -50.56
CA GLN A 177 -70.29 20.20 -50.56
C GLN A 177 -70.91 21.27 -51.46
N PRO A 178 -71.71 20.92 -52.50
CA PRO A 178 -72.31 21.91 -53.33
C PRO A 178 -73.34 22.68 -52.54
N GLN A 179 -73.25 24.02 -52.56
CA GLN A 179 -74.34 24.87 -52.06
C GLN A 179 -75.63 24.48 -52.77
N ALA A 180 -76.60 23.91 -52.03
CA ALA A 180 -77.95 23.76 -52.58
C ALA A 180 -78.51 25.13 -52.92
N ALA A 181 -78.79 25.35 -54.21
CA ALA A 181 -79.38 26.57 -54.68
C ALA A 181 -80.77 26.76 -54.02
N PRO A 182 -81.08 27.97 -53.59
CA PRO A 182 -82.43 28.21 -53.07
C PRO A 182 -83.45 28.02 -54.20
N ALA A 183 -84.38 27.13 -53.98
CA ALA A 183 -85.54 26.96 -54.84
C ALA A 183 -86.39 28.24 -54.79
N ALA A 184 -86.68 28.82 -55.96
CA ALA A 184 -87.61 29.95 -56.17
C ALA A 184 -89.06 29.51 -55.99
#